data_e0a8663f2cafbc5bf65f2041ff4040cd
#
_entry.id   e0a8663f2cafbc5bf65f2041ff4040cd
#
_cell.length_a   1.000
_cell.length_b   1.000
_cell.length_c   1.000
_cell.angle_alpha   90.00
_cell.angle_beta   90.00
_cell.angle_gamma   90.00
#
_symmetry.space_group_name_H-M   'P 1'
#
loop_
_entity.id
_entity.type
_entity.pdbx_description
1 polymer ?
#
loop_
_entity_poly.entity_id
_entity_poly.type
_entity_poly.pdbx_seq_one_letter_code
_entity_poly.pdbx_strand_id
1 'polypeptide(L)'
;EKPNLPLKLGFNRFVWNMHYPGPEVKIDKALEKPGYQQLGRIAPFGGGSSSGPVASPGNYQVQLKTGKHEITHSFEIIKDPRLKTTAEDFSAQFELWSKIRNSVSAINSAINKVRKINLQITELLSRDIFSGTDTEKALTAVRKAAELLMNNFSEIENQLTQNQYETPSDRLRHPTMLKERMEALVSVVSVSDASPPEQAHAVYEDLSAKVEKQLTQLKKLEEKELPQLNEQIEQAGIPKLQA
;
A
#
# COMPACT_ATOMS: atom_id res chain seq x y z
N GLU A 1 10.13 9.68 3.05
CA GLU A 1 11.46 9.86 2.40
C GLU A 1 11.96 11.28 2.70
N LYS A 2 13.15 11.45 3.28
CA LYS A 2 13.74 12.78 3.45
C LYS A 2 14.04 13.34 2.07
N PRO A 3 13.71 14.61 1.77
CA PRO A 3 14.01 15.20 0.48
C PRO A 3 15.51 15.17 0.22
N ASN A 4 15.89 14.64 -0.95
CA ASN A 4 17.30 14.65 -1.35
C ASN A 4 17.64 16.07 -1.83
N LEU A 5 18.37 16.81 -1.01
CA LEU A 5 18.81 18.17 -1.34
C LEU A 5 20.01 18.11 -2.27
N PRO A 6 20.06 18.92 -3.35
CA PRO A 6 21.27 19.06 -4.14
C PRO A 6 22.38 19.67 -3.29
N LEU A 7 23.53 18.98 -3.20
CA LEU A 7 24.71 19.46 -2.46
C LEU A 7 25.80 19.80 -3.47
N LYS A 8 25.78 21.03 -3.99
CA LYS A 8 26.77 21.53 -4.92
C LYS A 8 27.47 22.75 -4.28
N LEU A 9 28.72 23.02 -4.66
CA LEU A 9 29.38 24.26 -4.34
C LEU A 9 28.58 25.44 -4.90
N GLY A 10 28.32 26.45 -4.08
CA GLY A 10 27.55 27.64 -4.45
C GLY A 10 26.05 27.50 -4.15
N PHE A 11 25.23 28.09 -5.02
CA PHE A 11 23.76 28.16 -4.80
C PHE A 11 23.07 26.84 -5.02
N ASN A 12 22.25 26.42 -4.05
CA ASN A 12 21.41 25.25 -4.12
C ASN A 12 19.94 25.67 -4.00
N ARG A 13 19.08 25.06 -4.83
CA ARG A 13 17.63 25.32 -4.83
C ARG A 13 16.89 24.01 -4.59
N PHE A 14 15.98 24.02 -3.63
CA PHE A 14 14.98 22.98 -3.39
C PHE A 14 13.60 23.55 -3.69
N VAL A 15 12.76 22.78 -4.39
CA VAL A 15 11.37 23.13 -4.67
C VAL A 15 10.48 22.11 -3.99
N TRP A 16 9.68 22.54 -3.04
CA TRP A 16 8.64 21.73 -2.44
C TRP A 16 7.36 21.82 -3.29
N ASN A 17 6.75 20.70 -3.59
CA ASN A 17 5.53 20.62 -4.37
C ASN A 17 4.26 20.83 -3.54
N MET A 18 4.36 21.26 -2.30
CA MET A 18 3.30 21.46 -1.32
C MET A 18 2.49 20.18 -0.98
N HIS A 19 2.98 19.00 -1.31
CA HIS A 19 2.37 17.77 -0.90
C HIS A 19 3.04 17.17 0.34
N TYR A 20 2.22 16.56 1.18
CA TYR A 20 2.68 15.62 2.19
C TYR A 20 3.17 14.32 1.53
N PRO A 21 3.93 13.48 2.24
CA PRO A 21 4.32 12.18 1.74
C PRO A 21 3.11 11.34 1.35
N GLY A 22 3.26 10.55 0.29
CA GLY A 22 2.29 9.54 -0.12
C GLY A 22 2.16 8.38 0.87
N PRO A 23 1.59 7.24 0.47
CA PRO A 23 1.50 6.07 1.32
C PRO A 23 2.89 5.70 1.87
N GLU A 24 2.96 5.50 3.20
CA GLU A 24 4.22 5.19 3.89
C GLU A 24 4.79 3.85 3.42
N VAL A 25 3.93 2.84 3.29
CA VAL A 25 4.30 1.54 2.74
C VAL A 25 3.97 1.50 1.25
N LYS A 26 4.97 1.15 0.45
CA LYS A 26 4.83 0.89 -0.99
C LYS A 26 4.89 -0.62 -1.24
N ILE A 27 4.38 -1.08 -2.37
CA ILE A 27 4.60 -2.47 -2.80
C ILE A 27 6.11 -2.66 -3.00
N ASP A 28 6.65 -3.73 -2.44
CA ASP A 28 8.06 -4.08 -2.60
C ASP A 28 8.31 -4.50 -4.05
N LYS A 29 9.27 -3.86 -4.69
CA LYS A 29 9.65 -4.13 -6.08
C LYS A 29 10.11 -5.56 -6.31
N ALA A 30 10.74 -6.19 -5.31
CA ALA A 30 11.18 -7.57 -5.39
C ALA A 30 9.99 -8.56 -5.37
N LEU A 31 8.85 -8.12 -4.86
CA LEU A 31 7.60 -8.89 -4.77
C LEU A 31 6.59 -8.50 -5.86
N GLU A 32 6.90 -7.52 -6.72
CA GLU A 32 6.02 -7.13 -7.82
C GLU A 32 5.91 -8.26 -8.85
N LYS A 33 4.69 -8.57 -9.25
CA LYS A 33 4.45 -9.54 -10.32
C LYS A 33 4.88 -8.95 -11.68
N PRO A 34 5.49 -9.75 -12.57
CA PRO A 34 5.80 -9.31 -13.94
C PRO A 34 4.54 -8.75 -14.62
N GLY A 35 4.66 -7.63 -15.34
CA GLY A 35 3.55 -6.95 -16.00
C GLY A 35 2.94 -5.79 -15.19
N TYR A 36 2.90 -5.88 -13.86
CA TYR A 36 2.34 -4.83 -13.00
C TYR A 36 3.16 -3.53 -13.01
N GLN A 37 4.47 -3.62 -13.20
CA GLN A 37 5.40 -2.47 -13.20
C GLN A 37 5.11 -1.44 -14.30
N GLN A 38 4.53 -1.86 -15.43
CA GLN A 38 4.20 -0.95 -16.52
C GLN A 38 2.87 -0.19 -16.29
N LEU A 39 2.01 -0.71 -15.43
CA LEU A 39 0.66 -0.16 -15.18
C LEU A 39 0.65 0.92 -14.09
N GLY A 40 1.64 0.95 -13.21
CA GLY A 40 1.78 1.93 -12.13
C GLY A 40 1.94 3.39 -12.59
N ARG A 41 2.12 3.62 -13.90
CA ARG A 41 2.22 4.95 -14.51
C ARG A 41 0.93 5.43 -15.17
N ILE A 42 -0.06 4.57 -15.33
CA ILE A 42 -1.33 4.92 -15.99
C ILE A 42 -2.46 4.79 -14.99
N ALA A 43 -2.60 5.80 -14.15
CA ALA A 43 -3.80 5.90 -13.33
C ALA A 43 -5.04 6.05 -14.21
N PRO A 44 -6.13 5.31 -13.96
CA PRO A 44 -7.28 5.24 -14.86
C PRO A 44 -8.03 6.56 -15.02
N PHE A 45 -7.92 7.48 -14.09
CA PHE A 45 -8.54 8.79 -14.08
C PHE A 45 -7.68 9.77 -13.27
N GLY A 46 -6.60 10.30 -13.90
CA GLY A 46 -5.82 11.37 -13.28
C GLY A 46 -4.94 10.95 -12.10
N GLY A 47 -4.20 9.85 -12.25
CA GLY A 47 -3.07 9.53 -11.39
C GLY A 47 -3.46 9.16 -9.96
N GLY A 48 -3.39 7.89 -9.64
CA GLY A 48 -3.16 7.51 -8.24
C GLY A 48 -1.89 8.24 -7.81
N SER A 49 -2.06 9.36 -7.14
CA SER A 49 -0.94 10.20 -6.75
C SER A 49 -0.07 9.41 -5.79
N SER A 50 1.18 9.16 -6.16
CA SER A 50 2.20 8.70 -5.23
C SER A 50 2.47 9.76 -4.14
N SER A 51 1.89 10.94 -4.28
CA SER A 51 1.93 12.06 -3.33
C SER A 51 0.78 11.94 -2.34
N GLY A 52 1.01 12.44 -1.13
CA GLY A 52 -0.04 12.61 -0.12
C GLY A 52 -0.87 13.87 -0.35
N PRO A 53 -1.68 14.26 0.64
CA PRO A 53 -2.51 15.46 0.59
C PRO A 53 -1.69 16.72 0.30
N VAL A 54 -2.33 17.69 -0.34
CA VAL A 54 -1.78 19.06 -0.47
C VAL A 54 -1.80 19.73 0.90
N ALA A 55 -0.76 20.50 1.21
CA ALA A 55 -0.71 21.32 2.41
C ALA A 55 -1.82 22.38 2.37
N SER A 56 -2.65 22.41 3.39
CA SER A 56 -3.74 23.38 3.53
C SER A 56 -3.17 24.80 3.72
N PRO A 57 -3.90 25.86 3.37
CA PRO A 57 -3.54 27.22 3.73
C PRO A 57 -3.25 27.34 5.23
N GLY A 58 -2.19 28.10 5.61
CA GLY A 58 -1.79 28.26 7.00
C GLY A 58 -0.28 28.55 7.16
N ASN A 59 0.16 28.62 8.41
CA ASN A 59 1.52 28.91 8.77
C ASN A 59 2.40 27.66 8.80
N TYR A 60 3.55 27.71 8.17
CA TYR A 60 4.51 26.62 8.06
C TYR A 60 5.91 27.07 8.42
N GLN A 61 6.77 26.12 8.71
CA GLN A 61 8.18 26.37 8.94
C GLN A 61 9.03 25.45 8.06
N VAL A 62 10.06 26.02 7.46
CA VAL A 62 11.12 25.26 6.82
C VAL A 62 12.35 25.28 7.70
N GLN A 63 12.93 24.10 7.94
CA GLN A 63 14.12 23.94 8.75
C GLN A 63 15.24 23.34 7.90
N LEU A 64 16.35 24.05 7.83
CA LEU A 64 17.58 23.56 7.19
C LEU A 64 18.58 23.15 8.27
N LYS A 65 18.98 21.87 8.23
CA LYS A 65 20.03 21.32 9.11
C LYS A 65 21.26 20.97 8.29
N THR A 66 22.41 21.50 8.68
CA THR A 66 23.69 21.18 8.05
C THR A 66 24.79 21.05 9.13
N GLY A 67 25.20 19.80 9.39
CA GLY A 67 26.13 19.53 10.48
C GLY A 67 25.57 20.00 11.84
N LYS A 68 26.24 20.97 12.46
CA LYS A 68 25.84 21.58 13.74
C LYS A 68 24.95 22.82 13.57
N HIS A 69 24.75 23.29 12.36
CA HIS A 69 23.97 24.51 12.08
C HIS A 69 22.51 24.14 11.76
N GLU A 70 21.61 24.90 12.36
CA GLU A 70 20.18 24.79 12.15
C GLU A 70 19.61 26.19 11.93
N ILE A 71 18.87 26.34 10.83
CA ILE A 71 18.19 27.58 10.46
C ILE A 71 16.73 27.25 10.23
N THR A 72 15.83 27.99 10.86
CA THR A 72 14.37 27.86 10.68
C THR A 72 13.82 29.16 10.11
N HIS A 73 12.99 29.06 9.11
CA HIS A 73 12.26 30.18 8.51
C HIS A 73 10.76 29.86 8.46
N SER A 74 9.94 30.81 8.89
CA SER A 74 8.49 30.71 8.84
C SER A 74 7.96 31.30 7.53
N PHE A 75 6.92 30.70 6.97
CA PHE A 75 6.21 31.20 5.80
C PHE A 75 4.73 30.83 5.89
N GLU A 76 3.91 31.49 5.09
CA GLU A 76 2.48 31.25 5.03
C GLU A 76 2.09 30.71 3.64
N ILE A 77 1.22 29.70 3.62
CA ILE A 77 0.50 29.27 2.42
C ILE A 77 -0.85 30.00 2.42
N ILE A 78 -1.04 30.85 1.42
CA ILE A 78 -2.26 31.64 1.25
C ILE A 78 -3.17 30.93 0.25
N LYS A 79 -4.46 30.83 0.56
CA LYS A 79 -5.44 30.31 -0.39
C LYS A 79 -5.62 31.27 -1.57
N ASP A 80 -6.03 30.76 -2.71
CA ASP A 80 -6.44 31.60 -3.85
C ASP A 80 -7.61 32.53 -3.39
N PRO A 81 -7.41 33.87 -3.44
CA PRO A 81 -8.42 34.81 -2.96
C PRO A 81 -9.75 34.77 -3.72
N ARG A 82 -9.76 34.16 -4.91
CA ARG A 82 -10.97 33.97 -5.73
C ARG A 82 -11.87 32.85 -5.20
N LEU A 83 -11.33 31.94 -4.39
CA LEU A 83 -12.08 30.82 -3.83
C LEU A 83 -12.88 31.22 -2.61
N LYS A 84 -14.10 30.69 -2.51
CA LYS A 84 -14.94 30.83 -1.32
C LYS A 84 -14.69 29.75 -0.26
N THR A 85 -13.80 28.81 -0.54
CA THR A 85 -13.43 27.67 0.30
C THR A 85 -12.98 28.14 1.69
N THR A 86 -13.54 27.56 2.72
CA THR A 86 -13.24 27.89 4.12
C THR A 86 -12.04 27.08 4.63
N ALA A 87 -11.53 27.41 5.82
CA ALA A 87 -10.47 26.63 6.47
C ALA A 87 -10.97 25.22 6.83
N GLU A 88 -12.24 25.10 7.19
CA GLU A 88 -12.91 23.83 7.50
C GLU A 88 -12.98 22.92 6.27
N ASP A 89 -13.28 23.49 5.09
CA ASP A 89 -13.32 22.75 3.83
C ASP A 89 -11.94 22.17 3.47
N PHE A 90 -10.88 22.97 3.60
CA PHE A 90 -9.50 22.50 3.40
C PHE A 90 -9.12 21.41 4.42
N SER A 91 -9.54 21.56 5.68
CA SER A 91 -9.30 20.56 6.72
C SER A 91 -10.01 19.25 6.39
N ALA A 92 -11.28 19.30 6.01
CA ALA A 92 -12.06 18.13 5.62
C ALA A 92 -11.43 17.39 4.43
N GLN A 93 -10.97 18.13 3.42
CA GLN A 93 -10.28 17.55 2.26
C GLN A 93 -8.96 16.88 2.68
N PHE A 94 -8.15 17.56 3.48
CA PHE A 94 -6.89 17.03 3.98
C PHE A 94 -7.08 15.76 4.81
N GLU A 95 -8.08 15.75 5.69
CA GLU A 95 -8.40 14.61 6.56
C GLU A 95 -8.83 13.39 5.74
N LEU A 96 -9.78 13.56 4.81
CA LEU A 96 -10.25 12.45 3.99
C LEU A 96 -9.13 11.89 3.11
N TRP A 97 -8.33 12.76 2.47
CA TRP A 97 -7.18 12.31 1.67
C TRP A 97 -6.13 11.60 2.53
N SER A 98 -5.88 12.09 3.74
CA SER A 98 -4.98 11.43 4.69
C SER A 98 -5.47 10.03 5.09
N LYS A 99 -6.78 9.87 5.34
CA LYS A 99 -7.40 8.57 5.63
C LYS A 99 -7.24 7.61 4.44
N ILE A 100 -7.50 8.06 3.22
CA ILE A 100 -7.32 7.28 2.00
C ILE A 100 -5.86 6.84 1.86
N ARG A 101 -4.90 7.77 2.00
CA ARG A 101 -3.45 7.48 1.95
C ARG A 101 -3.06 6.40 2.96
N ASN A 102 -3.56 6.50 4.19
CA ASN A 102 -3.24 5.54 5.26
C ASN A 102 -3.84 4.16 4.95
N SER A 103 -5.07 4.11 4.41
CA SER A 103 -5.70 2.86 3.97
C SER A 103 -4.91 2.19 2.84
N VAL A 104 -4.43 2.96 1.85
CA VAL A 104 -3.56 2.43 0.78
C VAL A 104 -2.24 1.89 1.36
N SER A 105 -1.66 2.57 2.36
CA SER A 105 -0.47 2.09 3.06
C SER A 105 -0.71 0.75 3.75
N ALA A 106 -1.84 0.60 4.44
CA ALA A 106 -2.21 -0.65 5.10
C ALA A 106 -2.43 -1.79 4.09
N ILE A 107 -3.11 -1.51 2.98
CA ILE A 107 -3.29 -2.47 1.88
C ILE A 107 -1.95 -2.93 1.31
N ASN A 108 -1.05 -1.98 1.02
CA ASN A 108 0.28 -2.30 0.49
C ASN A 108 1.09 -3.17 1.46
N SER A 109 1.01 -2.89 2.77
CA SER A 109 1.63 -3.71 3.80
C SER A 109 1.09 -5.15 3.79
N ALA A 110 -0.23 -5.30 3.71
CA ALA A 110 -0.88 -6.60 3.64
C ALA A 110 -0.45 -7.39 2.39
N ILE A 111 -0.43 -6.74 1.21
CA ILE A 111 0.00 -7.37 -0.03
C ILE A 111 1.46 -7.83 0.05
N ASN A 112 2.36 -6.99 0.59
CA ASN A 112 3.77 -7.36 0.76
C ASN A 112 3.92 -8.59 1.66
N LYS A 113 3.19 -8.64 2.78
CA LYS A 113 3.19 -9.79 3.68
C LYS A 113 2.70 -11.06 3.00
N VAL A 114 1.54 -11.01 2.36
CA VAL A 114 0.98 -12.14 1.63
C VAL A 114 1.96 -12.68 0.59
N ARG A 115 2.54 -11.81 -0.22
CA ARG A 115 3.51 -12.20 -1.27
C ARG A 115 4.76 -12.81 -0.68
N LYS A 116 5.29 -12.25 0.42
CA LYS A 116 6.46 -12.79 1.11
C LYS A 116 6.20 -14.19 1.66
N ILE A 117 5.05 -14.42 2.29
CA ILE A 117 4.67 -15.73 2.83
C ILE A 117 4.46 -16.72 1.67
N ASN A 118 3.72 -16.34 0.62
CA ASN A 118 3.49 -17.19 -0.53
C ASN A 118 4.79 -17.58 -1.25
N LEU A 119 5.77 -16.67 -1.34
CA LEU A 119 7.10 -16.97 -1.87
C LEU A 119 7.79 -18.06 -1.03
N GLN A 120 7.80 -17.93 0.30
CA GLN A 120 8.40 -18.92 1.19
C GLN A 120 7.70 -20.28 1.10
N ILE A 121 6.36 -20.30 0.99
CA ILE A 121 5.61 -21.55 0.80
C ILE A 121 5.98 -22.18 -0.55
N THR A 122 6.07 -21.39 -1.60
CA THR A 122 6.48 -21.87 -2.94
C THR A 122 7.88 -22.47 -2.91
N GLU A 123 8.84 -21.80 -2.26
CA GLU A 123 10.19 -22.30 -2.06
C GLU A 123 10.22 -23.58 -1.23
N LEU A 124 9.39 -23.67 -0.18
CA LEU A 124 9.23 -24.88 0.60
C LEU A 124 8.75 -26.05 -0.26
N LEU A 125 7.67 -25.83 -1.04
CA LEU A 125 7.06 -26.87 -1.88
C LEU A 125 7.95 -27.32 -3.06
N SER A 126 8.90 -26.49 -3.48
CA SER A 126 9.85 -26.79 -4.56
C SER A 126 11.02 -27.68 -4.13
N ARG A 127 11.21 -27.93 -2.84
CA ARG A 127 12.33 -28.74 -2.33
C ARG A 127 12.11 -30.22 -2.62
N ASP A 128 13.17 -30.94 -2.98
CA ASP A 128 13.16 -32.39 -3.29
C ASP A 128 12.85 -33.28 -2.08
N ILE A 129 12.79 -32.73 -0.87
CA ILE A 129 12.43 -33.46 0.35
C ILE A 129 11.04 -34.10 0.29
N PHE A 130 10.19 -33.65 -0.60
CA PHE A 130 8.87 -34.23 -0.84
C PHE A 130 8.88 -35.47 -1.77
N SER A 131 10.06 -35.94 -2.18
CA SER A 131 10.24 -37.05 -3.13
C SER A 131 10.63 -38.40 -2.50
N GLY A 132 10.75 -38.51 -1.16
CA GLY A 132 11.22 -39.73 -0.46
C GLY A 132 10.07 -40.60 0.07
N THR A 133 10.29 -41.91 0.14
CA THR A 133 9.24 -42.93 0.35
C THR A 133 8.85 -43.20 1.80
N ASP A 134 9.67 -42.95 2.81
CA ASP A 134 9.40 -43.33 4.21
C ASP A 134 8.74 -42.25 5.09
N THR A 135 8.74 -40.98 4.65
CA THR A 135 8.10 -39.86 5.34
C THR A 135 6.85 -39.36 4.58
N GLU A 136 6.36 -40.14 3.65
CA GLU A 136 5.38 -39.72 2.62
C GLU A 136 4.07 -39.19 3.17
N LYS A 137 3.53 -39.79 4.24
CA LYS A 137 2.23 -39.34 4.81
C LYS A 137 2.32 -38.00 5.53
N ALA A 138 3.34 -37.78 6.35
CA ALA A 138 3.55 -36.52 7.08
C ALA A 138 3.89 -35.38 6.10
N LEU A 139 4.75 -35.63 5.12
CA LEU A 139 5.10 -34.68 4.07
C LEU A 139 3.92 -34.34 3.17
N THR A 140 3.08 -35.33 2.83
CA THR A 140 1.84 -35.10 2.08
C THR A 140 0.85 -34.21 2.85
N ALA A 141 0.74 -34.40 4.17
CA ALA A 141 -0.10 -33.55 5.01
C ALA A 141 0.40 -32.11 5.07
N VAL A 142 1.72 -31.90 5.26
CA VAL A 142 2.37 -30.57 5.23
C VAL A 142 2.17 -29.89 3.88
N ARG A 143 2.36 -30.60 2.76
CA ARG A 143 2.13 -30.08 1.42
C ARG A 143 0.70 -29.57 1.25
N LYS A 144 -0.30 -30.39 1.58
CA LYS A 144 -1.71 -30.00 1.47
C LYS A 144 -2.07 -28.81 2.36
N ALA A 145 -1.56 -28.76 3.58
CA ALA A 145 -1.77 -27.63 4.49
C ALA A 145 -1.10 -26.35 3.96
N ALA A 146 0.11 -26.45 3.41
CA ALA A 146 0.83 -25.33 2.80
C ALA A 146 0.12 -24.79 1.55
N GLU A 147 -0.36 -25.68 0.65
CA GLU A 147 -1.12 -25.31 -0.54
C GLU A 147 -2.46 -24.63 -0.15
N LEU A 148 -3.16 -25.15 0.85
CA LEU A 148 -4.40 -24.55 1.35
C LEU A 148 -4.14 -23.15 1.92
N LEU A 149 -3.13 -22.99 2.75
CA LEU A 149 -2.76 -21.71 3.35
C LEU A 149 -2.34 -20.69 2.28
N MET A 150 -1.54 -21.11 1.30
CA MET A 150 -1.16 -20.27 0.14
C MET A 150 -2.37 -19.79 -0.64
N ASN A 151 -3.36 -20.67 -0.86
CA ASN A 151 -4.61 -20.30 -1.54
C ASN A 151 -5.41 -19.28 -0.72
N ASN A 152 -5.53 -19.47 0.61
CA ASN A 152 -6.22 -18.53 1.49
C ASN A 152 -5.55 -17.14 1.47
N PHE A 153 -4.21 -17.06 1.51
CA PHE A 153 -3.48 -15.80 1.36
C PHE A 153 -3.68 -15.17 -0.01
N SER A 154 -3.64 -15.97 -1.08
CA SER A 154 -3.85 -15.49 -2.45
C SER A 154 -5.26 -14.95 -2.67
N GLU A 155 -6.27 -15.53 -2.02
CA GLU A 155 -7.65 -15.03 -2.07
C GLU A 155 -7.76 -13.63 -1.45
N ILE A 156 -7.11 -13.40 -0.31
CA ILE A 156 -7.03 -12.07 0.31
C ILE A 156 -6.33 -11.07 -0.63
N GLU A 157 -5.20 -11.45 -1.23
CA GLU A 157 -4.48 -10.59 -2.18
C GLU A 157 -5.38 -10.23 -3.37
N ASN A 158 -6.11 -11.18 -3.93
CA ASN A 158 -7.02 -10.97 -5.06
C ASN A 158 -8.20 -10.06 -4.73
N GLN A 159 -8.63 -9.99 -3.46
CA GLN A 159 -9.62 -9.00 -3.01
C GLN A 159 -9.01 -7.61 -2.82
N LEU A 160 -7.74 -7.53 -2.42
CA LEU A 160 -7.05 -6.27 -2.15
C LEU A 160 -6.57 -5.58 -3.43
N THR A 161 -6.05 -6.31 -4.40
CA THR A 161 -5.46 -5.73 -5.63
C THR A 161 -5.68 -6.62 -6.85
N GLN A 162 -5.74 -5.99 -8.03
CA GLN A 162 -5.92 -6.72 -9.29
C GLN A 162 -4.58 -7.27 -9.79
N ASN A 163 -4.47 -8.61 -9.77
CA ASN A 163 -3.25 -9.32 -10.15
C ASN A 163 -3.24 -9.82 -11.61
N GLN A 164 -4.33 -9.61 -12.37
CA GLN A 164 -4.50 -10.12 -13.74
C GLN A 164 -4.20 -9.07 -14.82
N TYR A 165 -3.77 -7.88 -14.43
CA TYR A 165 -3.38 -6.85 -15.38
C TYR A 165 -1.99 -7.14 -15.93
N GLU A 166 -1.89 -7.44 -17.22
CA GLU A 166 -0.64 -7.56 -17.96
C GLU A 166 -0.45 -6.38 -18.92
N THR A 167 -1.56 -5.83 -19.41
CA THR A 167 -1.59 -4.69 -20.33
C THR A 167 -2.55 -3.60 -19.84
N PRO A 168 -2.40 -2.35 -20.28
CA PRO A 168 -3.34 -1.27 -19.96
C PRO A 168 -4.79 -1.57 -20.36
N SER A 169 -5.01 -2.37 -21.39
CA SER A 169 -6.33 -2.73 -21.90
C SER A 169 -7.08 -3.74 -21.01
N ASP A 170 -6.36 -4.43 -20.13
CA ASP A 170 -6.94 -5.45 -19.25
C ASP A 170 -7.89 -4.85 -18.21
N ARG A 171 -7.80 -3.53 -17.98
CA ARG A 171 -8.76 -2.78 -17.15
C ARG A 171 -10.21 -2.83 -17.69
N LEU A 172 -10.37 -3.08 -18.97
CA LEU A 172 -11.69 -3.25 -19.59
C LEU A 172 -12.24 -4.67 -19.39
N ARG A 173 -11.40 -5.63 -19.05
CA ARG A 173 -11.73 -7.05 -18.90
C ARG A 173 -11.84 -7.48 -17.44
N HIS A 174 -11.03 -6.88 -16.57
CA HIS A 174 -10.93 -7.26 -15.16
C HIS A 174 -11.40 -6.11 -14.26
N PRO A 175 -12.21 -6.38 -13.23
CA PRO A 175 -12.69 -5.35 -12.32
C PRO A 175 -11.56 -4.74 -11.49
N THR A 176 -11.71 -3.47 -11.12
CA THR A 176 -10.85 -2.83 -10.12
C THR A 176 -11.13 -3.41 -8.73
N MET A 177 -10.08 -3.70 -7.97
CA MET A 177 -10.16 -4.22 -6.62
C MET A 177 -10.05 -3.10 -5.58
N LEU A 178 -9.96 -3.44 -4.29
CA LEU A 178 -10.06 -2.46 -3.20
C LEU A 178 -8.95 -1.39 -3.27
N LYS A 179 -7.71 -1.78 -3.57
CA LYS A 179 -6.59 -0.85 -3.71
C LYS A 179 -6.83 0.17 -4.81
N GLU A 180 -7.12 -0.30 -6.01
CA GLU A 180 -7.33 0.56 -7.18
C GLU A 180 -8.53 1.50 -6.99
N ARG A 181 -9.58 1.02 -6.33
CA ARG A 181 -10.77 1.84 -6.00
C ARG A 181 -10.46 2.90 -4.94
N MET A 182 -9.68 2.55 -3.91
CA MET A 182 -9.23 3.48 -2.89
C MET A 182 -8.32 4.56 -3.48
N GLU A 183 -7.40 4.18 -4.37
CA GLU A 183 -6.53 5.12 -5.09
C GLU A 183 -7.33 6.05 -6.04
N ALA A 184 -8.34 5.51 -6.72
CA ALA A 184 -9.20 6.31 -7.60
C ALA A 184 -10.01 7.37 -6.82
N LEU A 185 -10.37 7.11 -5.56
CA LEU A 185 -11.09 8.07 -4.73
C LEU A 185 -10.27 9.35 -4.48
N VAL A 186 -8.93 9.26 -4.48
CA VAL A 186 -8.06 10.43 -4.38
C VAL A 186 -8.37 11.45 -5.47
N SER A 187 -8.62 11.00 -6.72
CA SER A 187 -8.91 11.93 -7.83
C SER A 187 -10.22 12.69 -7.63
N VAL A 188 -11.19 12.11 -6.92
CA VAL A 188 -12.44 12.80 -6.57
C VAL A 188 -12.19 13.83 -5.48
N VAL A 189 -11.40 13.48 -4.47
CA VAL A 189 -11.10 14.36 -3.31
C VAL A 189 -10.19 15.52 -3.72
N SER A 190 -9.28 15.30 -4.67
CA SER A 190 -8.27 16.28 -5.10
C SER A 190 -8.63 17.12 -6.31
N VAL A 191 -9.84 16.96 -6.87
CA VAL A 191 -10.23 17.62 -8.14
C VAL A 191 -10.33 19.12 -8.04
N SER A 192 -10.58 19.65 -6.86
CA SER A 192 -10.71 21.09 -6.60
C SER A 192 -10.36 21.41 -5.14
N ASP A 193 -10.05 22.68 -4.89
CA ASP A 193 -9.87 23.21 -3.53
C ASP A 193 -11.24 23.45 -2.88
N ALA A 194 -11.90 22.39 -2.46
CA ALA A 194 -13.23 22.43 -1.86
C ALA A 194 -13.42 21.27 -0.89
N SER A 195 -14.44 21.37 -0.05
CA SER A 195 -14.85 20.24 0.79
C SER A 195 -15.17 19.02 -0.08
N PRO A 196 -14.72 17.82 0.30
CA PRO A 196 -15.10 16.61 -0.42
C PRO A 196 -16.62 16.43 -0.39
N PRO A 197 -17.23 15.97 -1.48
CA PRO A 197 -18.66 15.70 -1.50
C PRO A 197 -19.02 14.57 -0.53
N GLU A 198 -20.24 14.60 0.02
CA GLU A 198 -20.73 13.58 0.95
C GLU A 198 -20.60 12.16 0.40
N GLN A 199 -20.81 12.00 -0.91
CA GLN A 199 -20.64 10.72 -1.61
C GLN A 199 -19.20 10.20 -1.51
N ALA A 200 -18.18 11.05 -1.49
CA ALA A 200 -16.79 10.63 -1.32
C ALA A 200 -16.54 10.04 0.08
N HIS A 201 -17.15 10.62 1.11
CA HIS A 201 -17.10 10.07 2.47
C HIS A 201 -17.80 8.71 2.54
N ALA A 202 -19.02 8.59 1.99
CA ALA A 202 -19.77 7.33 1.97
C ALA A 202 -19.01 6.21 1.23
N VAL A 203 -18.39 6.54 0.07
CA VAL A 203 -17.54 5.58 -0.67
C VAL A 203 -16.31 5.19 0.13
N TYR A 204 -15.66 6.15 0.81
CA TYR A 204 -14.52 5.84 1.67
C TYR A 204 -14.90 4.87 2.79
N GLU A 205 -16.02 5.10 3.47
CA GLU A 205 -16.50 4.24 4.56
C GLU A 205 -16.80 2.82 4.08
N ASP A 206 -17.49 2.66 2.94
CA ASP A 206 -17.77 1.36 2.33
C ASP A 206 -16.46 0.62 1.96
N LEU A 207 -15.53 1.30 1.31
CA LEU A 207 -14.25 0.71 0.95
C LEU A 207 -13.39 0.36 2.17
N SER A 208 -13.36 1.25 3.17
CA SER A 208 -12.60 1.06 4.42
C SER A 208 -13.11 -0.17 5.19
N ALA A 209 -14.43 -0.34 5.31
CA ALA A 209 -15.01 -1.52 5.94
C ALA A 209 -14.64 -2.83 5.21
N LYS A 210 -14.61 -2.81 3.88
CA LYS A 210 -14.19 -3.97 3.08
C LYS A 210 -12.71 -4.27 3.24
N VAL A 211 -11.85 -3.24 3.29
CA VAL A 211 -10.42 -3.38 3.55
C VAL A 211 -10.20 -3.98 4.94
N GLU A 212 -10.84 -3.43 5.97
CA GLU A 212 -10.71 -3.92 7.35
C GLU A 212 -11.10 -5.40 7.49
N LYS A 213 -12.14 -5.83 6.78
CA LYS A 213 -12.51 -7.25 6.71
C LYS A 213 -11.36 -8.12 6.19
N GLN A 214 -10.68 -7.69 5.11
CA GLN A 214 -9.54 -8.44 4.55
C GLN A 214 -8.34 -8.43 5.50
N LEU A 215 -8.03 -7.29 6.13
CA LEU A 215 -6.94 -7.19 7.10
C LEU A 215 -7.19 -8.06 8.33
N THR A 216 -8.43 -8.15 8.79
CA THR A 216 -8.84 -9.04 9.90
C THR A 216 -8.68 -10.51 9.51
N GLN A 217 -9.05 -10.89 8.29
CA GLN A 217 -8.83 -12.25 7.78
C GLN A 217 -7.34 -12.57 7.67
N LEU A 218 -6.53 -11.64 7.14
CA LEU A 218 -5.08 -11.79 7.07
C LEU A 218 -4.48 -12.03 8.45
N LYS A 219 -4.84 -11.20 9.42
CA LYS A 219 -4.38 -11.35 10.80
C LYS A 219 -4.75 -12.72 11.39
N LYS A 220 -5.94 -13.23 11.10
CA LYS A 220 -6.35 -14.57 11.54
C LYS A 220 -5.47 -15.67 10.93
N LEU A 221 -5.12 -15.57 9.64
CA LEU A 221 -4.20 -16.52 8.99
C LEU A 221 -2.81 -16.46 9.62
N GLU A 222 -2.27 -15.25 9.84
CA GLU A 222 -0.96 -15.02 10.46
C GLU A 222 -0.88 -15.54 11.90
N GLU A 223 -1.93 -15.34 12.71
CA GLU A 223 -1.90 -15.68 14.14
C GLU A 223 -2.34 -17.12 14.46
N LYS A 224 -3.06 -17.79 13.55
CA LYS A 224 -3.60 -19.13 13.81
C LYS A 224 -3.12 -20.17 12.80
N GLU A 225 -3.31 -19.94 11.53
CA GLU A 225 -3.07 -20.98 10.51
C GLU A 225 -1.58 -21.11 10.16
N LEU A 226 -0.86 -20.00 10.05
CA LEU A 226 0.59 -20.03 9.80
C LEU A 226 1.39 -20.70 10.95
N PRO A 227 1.12 -20.44 12.25
CA PRO A 227 1.75 -21.19 13.35
C PRO A 227 1.42 -22.68 13.33
N GLN A 228 0.19 -23.07 13.01
CA GLN A 228 -0.19 -24.49 12.90
C GLN A 228 0.59 -25.21 11.79
N LEU A 229 0.73 -24.56 10.62
CA LEU A 229 1.57 -25.07 9.54
C LEU A 229 3.03 -25.18 9.99
N ASN A 230 3.56 -24.16 10.70
CA ASN A 230 4.92 -24.16 11.20
C ASN A 230 5.19 -25.29 12.21
N GLU A 231 4.23 -25.67 13.06
CA GLU A 231 4.33 -26.82 13.93
C GLU A 231 4.44 -28.14 13.14
N GLN A 232 3.62 -28.30 12.10
CA GLN A 232 3.69 -29.48 11.21
C GLN A 232 5.02 -29.55 10.46
N ILE A 233 5.52 -28.43 9.96
CA ILE A 233 6.82 -28.29 9.30
C ILE A 233 7.95 -28.69 10.23
N GLU A 234 7.95 -28.22 11.49
CA GLU A 234 8.95 -28.53 12.49
C GLU A 234 8.95 -30.02 12.86
N GLN A 235 7.76 -30.61 13.02
CA GLN A 235 7.61 -32.05 13.28
C GLN A 235 8.14 -32.89 12.11
N ALA A 236 8.11 -32.37 10.91
CA ALA A 236 8.70 -32.99 9.71
C ALA A 236 10.21 -32.70 9.55
N GLY A 237 10.85 -31.99 10.48
CA GLY A 237 12.29 -31.66 10.44
C GLY A 237 12.66 -30.57 9.43
N ILE A 238 11.70 -29.74 9.02
CA ILE A 238 11.89 -28.69 8.00
C ILE A 238 11.98 -27.30 8.70
N PRO A 239 12.75 -26.32 8.17
CA PRO A 239 12.80 -24.96 8.70
C PRO A 239 11.46 -24.23 8.60
N LYS A 240 11.08 -23.50 9.64
CA LYS A 240 9.84 -22.72 9.73
C LYS A 240 9.74 -21.58 8.71
N LEU A 241 8.50 -21.24 8.34
CA LEU A 241 8.18 -20.02 7.59
C LEU A 241 8.20 -18.79 8.52
N GLN A 242 8.55 -17.63 7.98
CA GLN A 242 8.60 -16.35 8.71
C GLN A 242 7.53 -15.40 8.19
N ALA A 243 6.77 -14.78 9.10
CA ALA A 243 5.75 -13.77 8.78
C ALA A 243 6.37 -12.40 8.44
#